data_0672e5bfb106a927de0f03c9b6811d93
#
_entry.id   0672e5bfb106a927de0f03c9b6811d93
#
_cell.length_a   1.000
_cell.length_b   1.000
_cell.length_c   1.000
_cell.angle_alpha   90.00
_cell.angle_beta   90.00
_cell.angle_gamma   90.00
#
_symmetry.space_group_name_H-M   'P 1'
#
loop_
_entity.id
_entity.type
_entity.pdbx_description
1 polymer ?
#
loop_
_entity_poly.entity_id
_entity_poly.type
_entity_poly.pdbx_seq_one_letter_code
_entity_poly.pdbx_strand_id
1 'polypeptide(L)'
;MMCPSFRVTGEEEHSTRGRARLLHEMLAGEVITDGWRSTEVRDALDLCLSCKGCRSDCPVGVDMATYKAEFLHHHYRGRIRPAAHYALGRLPQWLRLAAPFARPLNALARVRPLAALAKRLAGIAPERTIPVLATETYSRWLRGHQGEGPGEGEGEGKVTRVLSPDRVVHLWADTFTEYLTPQVGRAAVRVLEEATGRTVLPPPPAGVCCGLTYVSTGQLDAARRVMRRTLDRFAPLPGHPVVVLEPSCAATLRTDLPELLPDDPRAAELAARVRTLAQYLEEYAPDWTPPRLDRPVVGQTHCHQHAVLGDAAERRLRERLGLTGELSGGCCGLAGNFGFEKGHWEVSVACAEEQLLPAVRESEPSTELLADGFSCRTQLDRLGPPAGRRARHLAEVIAEGLEGGDGERPARR
;
A
#
# COMPACT_ATOMS: atom_id res chain seq x y z
N MET A 1 -12.76 -5.58 12.83
CA MET A 1 -11.29 -5.30 12.67
C MET A 1 -10.71 -4.39 13.75
N MET A 2 -11.49 -3.60 14.43
CA MET A 2 -11.05 -2.56 15.39
C MET A 2 -10.06 -3.10 16.45
N CYS A 3 -8.96 -2.37 16.66
CA CYS A 3 -7.88 -2.64 17.63
C CYS A 3 -7.30 -4.06 17.61
N PRO A 4 -6.60 -4.47 16.53
CA PRO A 4 -5.94 -5.77 16.50
C PRO A 4 -4.97 -5.98 17.65
N SER A 5 -4.23 -4.95 18.08
CA SER A 5 -3.32 -5.04 19.24
C SER A 5 -4.04 -5.36 20.53
N PHE A 6 -5.21 -4.76 20.81
CA PHE A 6 -6.01 -5.10 21.97
C PHE A 6 -6.47 -6.55 21.94
N ARG A 7 -6.88 -7.04 20.78
CA ARG A 7 -7.37 -8.43 20.63
C ARG A 7 -6.29 -9.46 20.99
N VAL A 8 -5.03 -9.14 20.73
CA VAL A 8 -3.92 -10.08 20.99
C VAL A 8 -3.21 -9.85 22.32
N THR A 9 -3.27 -8.64 22.89
CA THR A 9 -2.64 -8.36 24.19
C THR A 9 -3.61 -8.45 25.37
N GLY A 10 -4.91 -8.20 25.14
CA GLY A 10 -5.92 -8.10 26.20
C GLY A 10 -5.81 -6.83 27.06
N GLU A 11 -4.80 -5.98 26.81
CA GLU A 11 -4.54 -4.79 27.61
C GLU A 11 -5.41 -3.60 27.14
N GLU A 12 -6.16 -3.00 28.08
CA GLU A 12 -7.11 -1.93 27.78
C GLU A 12 -6.46 -0.71 27.14
N GLU A 13 -5.23 -0.38 27.49
CA GLU A 13 -4.48 0.74 26.90
C GLU A 13 -4.27 0.58 25.38
N HIS A 14 -4.34 -0.63 24.86
CA HIS A 14 -4.24 -0.93 23.44
C HIS A 14 -5.58 -0.90 22.70
N SER A 15 -6.69 -0.67 23.41
CA SER A 15 -8.01 -0.49 22.81
C SER A 15 -8.20 0.94 22.27
N THR A 16 -9.20 1.15 21.39
CA THR A 16 -9.57 2.51 20.96
C THR A 16 -10.02 3.36 22.16
N ARG A 17 -10.78 2.75 23.08
CA ARG A 17 -11.28 3.42 24.27
C ARG A 17 -10.13 3.81 25.21
N GLY A 18 -9.21 2.90 25.50
CA GLY A 18 -8.05 3.15 26.38
C GLY A 18 -7.17 4.27 25.83
N ARG A 19 -6.83 4.20 24.53
CA ARG A 19 -6.06 5.26 23.86
C ARG A 19 -6.76 6.61 23.87
N ALA A 20 -8.07 6.62 23.61
CA ALA A 20 -8.87 7.85 23.69
C ALA A 20 -8.90 8.44 25.10
N ARG A 21 -8.98 7.58 26.13
CA ARG A 21 -8.93 7.99 27.54
C ARG A 21 -7.59 8.65 27.88
N LEU A 22 -6.46 8.00 27.53
CA LEU A 22 -5.14 8.55 27.79
C LEU A 22 -4.91 9.90 27.07
N LEU A 23 -5.36 10.02 25.82
CA LEU A 23 -5.32 11.30 25.09
C LEU A 23 -6.18 12.36 25.76
N HIS A 24 -7.36 12.00 26.28
CA HIS A 24 -8.20 12.93 27.04
C HIS A 24 -7.53 13.40 28.31
N GLU A 25 -6.98 12.49 29.12
CA GLU A 25 -6.24 12.81 30.36
C GLU A 25 -5.03 13.73 30.08
N MET A 26 -4.32 13.47 28.99
CA MET A 26 -3.22 14.33 28.53
C MET A 26 -3.69 15.74 28.19
N LEU A 27 -4.84 15.88 27.52
CA LEU A 27 -5.38 17.20 27.15
C LEU A 27 -5.97 17.95 28.36
N ALA A 28 -6.58 17.22 29.30
CA ALA A 28 -7.08 17.80 30.55
C ALA A 28 -5.93 18.27 31.47
N GLY A 29 -4.77 17.58 31.42
CA GLY A 29 -3.58 17.96 32.20
C GLY A 29 -3.70 17.73 33.71
N GLU A 30 -4.69 16.94 34.18
CA GLU A 30 -4.91 16.67 35.60
C GLU A 30 -4.13 15.43 36.06
N VAL A 31 -4.20 14.35 35.30
CA VAL A 31 -3.51 13.08 35.59
C VAL A 31 -2.21 12.98 34.80
N ILE A 32 -2.26 13.22 33.51
CA ILE A 32 -1.08 13.29 32.63
C ILE A 32 -0.70 14.75 32.44
N THR A 33 0.32 15.20 33.14
CA THR A 33 0.66 16.64 33.26
C THR A 33 1.75 17.09 32.28
N ASP A 34 2.47 16.16 31.66
CA ASP A 34 3.58 16.44 30.72
C ASP A 34 3.13 16.64 29.26
N GLY A 35 1.84 16.56 28.98
CA GLY A 35 1.18 16.86 27.71
C GLY A 35 1.80 16.04 26.56
N TRP A 36 2.17 16.71 25.46
CA TRP A 36 2.77 16.06 24.30
C TRP A 36 4.10 15.33 24.57
N ARG A 37 4.64 15.45 25.79
CA ARG A 37 5.86 14.75 26.19
C ARG A 37 5.61 13.41 26.87
N SER A 38 4.35 13.08 27.14
CA SER A 38 3.95 11.87 27.85
C SER A 38 4.51 10.60 27.18
N THR A 39 5.13 9.78 28.00
CA THR A 39 5.60 8.43 27.63
C THR A 39 4.48 7.42 27.68
N GLU A 40 3.53 7.58 28.59
CA GLU A 40 2.35 6.72 28.78
C GLU A 40 1.47 6.75 27.52
N VAL A 41 1.19 7.96 27.00
CA VAL A 41 0.41 8.14 25.76
C VAL A 41 1.19 7.60 24.56
N ARG A 42 2.52 7.86 24.50
CA ARG A 42 3.37 7.31 23.44
C ARG A 42 3.29 5.78 23.40
N ASP A 43 3.46 5.12 24.54
CA ASP A 43 3.53 3.67 24.66
C ASP A 43 2.18 3.01 24.32
N ALA A 44 1.07 3.57 24.79
CA ALA A 44 -0.26 3.12 24.40
C ALA A 44 -0.54 3.28 22.90
N LEU A 45 -0.02 4.34 22.26
CA LEU A 45 -0.14 4.57 20.82
C LEU A 45 0.87 3.76 20.00
N ASP A 46 1.97 3.29 20.59
CA ASP A 46 3.02 2.56 19.90
C ASP A 46 2.47 1.30 19.23
N LEU A 47 1.67 0.51 19.93
CA LEU A 47 1.02 -0.69 19.40
C LEU A 47 -0.25 -0.41 18.58
N CYS A 48 -0.55 0.86 18.22
CA CYS A 48 -1.58 1.13 17.24
C CYS A 48 -1.05 0.88 15.82
N LEU A 49 -1.65 -0.08 15.11
CA LEU A 49 -1.26 -0.47 13.76
C LEU A 49 -1.64 0.55 12.67
N SER A 50 -2.32 1.63 13.02
CA SER A 50 -2.82 2.65 12.08
C SER A 50 -3.68 2.06 10.93
N CYS A 51 -4.40 0.98 11.23
CA CYS A 51 -5.24 0.25 10.26
C CYS A 51 -6.54 0.98 9.88
N LYS A 52 -6.86 2.10 10.55
CA LYS A 52 -8.10 2.87 10.40
C LYS A 52 -9.41 2.08 10.65
N GLY A 53 -9.35 0.83 11.12
CA GLY A 53 -10.53 0.02 11.43
C GLY A 53 -11.47 0.68 12.44
N CYS A 54 -10.96 1.46 13.38
CA CYS A 54 -11.79 2.25 14.29
C CYS A 54 -12.61 3.33 13.58
N ARG A 55 -12.19 3.83 12.42
CA ARG A 55 -12.95 4.82 11.65
C ARG A 55 -14.25 4.24 11.08
N SER A 56 -14.23 2.97 10.64
CA SER A 56 -15.41 2.30 10.09
C SER A 56 -16.23 1.56 11.15
N ASP A 57 -15.57 0.93 12.12
CA ASP A 57 -16.22 0.02 13.05
C ASP A 57 -16.71 0.73 14.32
N CYS A 58 -16.22 1.96 14.59
CA CYS A 58 -16.67 2.76 15.73
C CYS A 58 -17.89 3.62 15.34
N PRO A 59 -19.01 3.54 16.11
CA PRO A 59 -20.22 4.29 15.79
C PRO A 59 -20.06 5.82 15.79
N VAL A 60 -19.01 6.34 16.42
CA VAL A 60 -18.66 7.77 16.43
C VAL A 60 -17.48 8.11 15.52
N GLY A 61 -17.02 7.17 14.71
CA GLY A 61 -16.04 7.40 13.64
C GLY A 61 -14.65 7.86 14.10
N VAL A 62 -14.17 7.37 15.26
CA VAL A 62 -12.84 7.74 15.78
C VAL A 62 -11.74 7.25 14.86
N ASP A 63 -10.88 8.14 14.36
CA ASP A 63 -9.67 7.78 13.62
C ASP A 63 -8.43 7.86 14.51
N MET A 64 -8.14 6.78 15.21
CA MET A 64 -6.98 6.68 16.10
C MET A 64 -5.64 6.77 15.33
N ALA A 65 -5.62 6.44 14.05
CA ALA A 65 -4.41 6.57 13.22
C ALA A 65 -4.02 8.05 13.04
N THR A 66 -5.02 8.91 12.82
CA THR A 66 -4.82 10.36 12.75
C THR A 66 -4.35 10.92 14.09
N TYR A 67 -4.96 10.50 15.20
CA TYR A 67 -4.53 10.95 16.54
C TYR A 67 -3.12 10.49 16.89
N LYS A 68 -2.74 9.24 16.54
CA LYS A 68 -1.36 8.76 16.67
C LYS A 68 -0.38 9.63 15.87
N ALA A 69 -0.70 9.92 14.62
CA ALA A 69 0.16 10.72 13.75
C ALA A 69 0.38 12.14 14.30
N GLU A 70 -0.68 12.78 14.78
CA GLU A 70 -0.63 14.11 15.39
C GLU A 70 0.14 14.09 16.71
N PHE A 71 -0.13 13.13 17.60
CA PHE A 71 0.64 12.97 18.84
C PHE A 71 2.13 12.80 18.56
N LEU A 72 2.52 11.90 17.66
CA LEU A 72 3.92 11.67 17.31
C LEU A 72 4.57 12.89 16.66
N HIS A 73 3.80 13.70 15.91
CA HIS A 73 4.28 14.94 15.34
C HIS A 73 4.72 15.92 16.45
N HIS A 74 3.87 16.15 17.44
CA HIS A 74 4.16 17.03 18.58
C HIS A 74 5.18 16.43 19.54
N HIS A 75 5.07 15.15 19.88
CA HIS A 75 5.97 14.45 20.79
C HIS A 75 7.43 14.55 20.37
N TYR A 76 7.71 14.39 19.06
CA TYR A 76 9.06 14.43 18.51
C TYR A 76 9.48 15.80 17.98
N ARG A 77 8.71 16.85 18.21
CA ARG A 77 9.08 18.22 17.83
C ARG A 77 10.31 18.66 18.63
N GLY A 78 11.43 18.92 17.93
CA GLY A 78 12.71 19.26 18.57
C GLY A 78 13.44 18.10 19.26
N ARG A 79 13.02 16.84 19.02
CA ARG A 79 13.62 15.63 19.60
C ARG A 79 14.09 14.66 18.50
N ILE A 80 15.06 13.82 18.86
CA ILE A 80 15.50 12.70 17.99
C ILE A 80 14.40 11.65 17.99
N ARG A 81 14.02 11.21 16.79
CA ARG A 81 13.04 10.11 16.59
C ARG A 81 13.73 8.76 16.64
N PRO A 82 13.00 7.67 16.91
CA PRO A 82 13.49 6.31 16.72
C PRO A 82 14.09 6.11 15.33
N ALA A 83 15.14 5.28 15.22
CA ALA A 83 15.80 5.01 13.94
C ALA A 83 14.83 4.49 12.86
N ALA A 84 13.85 3.68 13.26
CA ALA A 84 12.80 3.17 12.39
C ALA A 84 11.98 4.29 11.71
N HIS A 85 11.73 5.40 12.39
CA HIS A 85 11.03 6.55 11.81
C HIS A 85 11.81 7.21 10.67
N TYR A 86 13.15 7.19 10.74
CA TYR A 86 13.99 7.69 9.64
C TYR A 86 14.13 6.66 8.51
N ALA A 87 14.31 5.40 8.86
CA ALA A 87 14.49 4.32 7.89
C ALA A 87 13.19 4.01 7.13
N LEU A 88 12.11 3.73 7.85
CA LEU A 88 10.83 3.32 7.28
C LEU A 88 9.94 4.50 6.91
N GLY A 89 9.91 5.55 7.72
CA GLY A 89 9.12 6.75 7.44
C GLY A 89 9.58 7.48 6.17
N ARG A 90 10.87 7.42 5.83
CA ARG A 90 11.44 8.00 4.61
C ARG A 90 11.75 6.97 3.53
N LEU A 91 11.14 5.80 3.62
CA LEU A 91 11.35 4.69 2.69
C LEU A 91 11.27 5.09 1.21
N PRO A 92 10.31 5.92 0.75
CA PRO A 92 10.24 6.34 -0.66
C PRO A 92 11.50 7.06 -1.14
N GLN A 93 12.15 7.85 -0.26
CA GLN A 93 13.40 8.54 -0.59
C GLN A 93 14.56 7.54 -0.69
N TRP A 94 14.66 6.63 0.28
CA TRP A 94 15.72 5.63 0.30
C TRP A 94 15.66 4.68 -0.87
N LEU A 95 14.47 4.18 -1.22
CA LEU A 95 14.30 3.28 -2.37
C LEU A 95 14.64 3.98 -3.69
N ARG A 96 14.27 5.25 -3.84
CA ARG A 96 14.63 6.03 -5.03
C ARG A 96 16.14 6.19 -5.17
N LEU A 97 16.86 6.46 -4.07
CA LEU A 97 18.32 6.58 -4.08
C LEU A 97 19.01 5.23 -4.28
N ALA A 98 18.43 4.15 -3.76
CA ALA A 98 18.97 2.81 -3.85
C ALA A 98 18.72 2.13 -5.20
N ALA A 99 17.66 2.50 -5.92
CA ALA A 99 17.25 1.84 -7.16
C ALA A 99 18.36 1.71 -8.22
N PRO A 100 19.21 2.73 -8.50
CA PRO A 100 20.32 2.58 -9.45
C PRO A 100 21.34 1.52 -9.03
N PHE A 101 21.41 1.21 -7.74
CA PHE A 101 22.36 0.27 -7.13
C PHE A 101 21.68 -1.03 -6.67
N ALA A 102 20.51 -1.38 -7.24
CA ALA A 102 19.72 -2.54 -6.79
C ALA A 102 20.53 -3.85 -6.75
N ARG A 103 21.31 -4.16 -7.79
CA ARG A 103 22.10 -5.40 -7.86
C ARG A 103 23.12 -5.53 -6.73
N PRO A 104 24.06 -4.59 -6.52
CA PRO A 104 25.03 -4.69 -5.43
C PRO A 104 24.36 -4.61 -4.06
N LEU A 105 23.34 -3.78 -3.86
CA LEU A 105 22.62 -3.70 -2.58
C LEU A 105 21.90 -5.00 -2.23
N ASN A 106 21.27 -5.66 -3.21
CA ASN A 106 20.66 -6.97 -3.01
C ASN A 106 21.70 -8.04 -2.68
N ALA A 107 22.91 -7.98 -3.28
CA ALA A 107 24.01 -8.90 -2.93
C ALA A 107 24.49 -8.66 -1.49
N LEU A 108 24.68 -7.39 -1.07
CA LEU A 108 25.04 -7.05 0.30
C LEU A 108 23.98 -7.46 1.33
N ALA A 109 22.70 -7.32 1.00
CA ALA A 109 21.59 -7.72 1.88
C ALA A 109 21.52 -9.24 2.12
N ARG A 110 22.13 -10.06 1.27
CA ARG A 110 22.27 -11.53 1.46
C ARG A 110 23.38 -11.90 2.45
N VAL A 111 24.32 -11.00 2.70
CA VAL A 111 25.42 -11.22 3.64
C VAL A 111 24.88 -11.01 5.07
N ARG A 112 24.65 -12.12 5.79
CA ARG A 112 23.96 -12.12 7.10
C ARG A 112 24.47 -11.08 8.09
N PRO A 113 25.80 -10.93 8.36
CA PRO A 113 26.26 -9.94 9.33
C PRO A 113 25.99 -8.50 8.88
N LEU A 114 26.10 -8.20 7.58
CA LEU A 114 25.81 -6.86 7.05
C LEU A 114 24.30 -6.55 7.13
N ALA A 115 23.46 -7.51 6.78
CA ALA A 115 22.00 -7.39 6.90
C ALA A 115 21.58 -7.19 8.38
N ALA A 116 22.19 -7.93 9.32
CA ALA A 116 21.93 -7.79 10.75
C ALA A 116 22.35 -6.40 11.26
N LEU A 117 23.52 -5.91 10.86
CA LEU A 117 23.97 -4.56 11.21
C LEU A 117 23.05 -3.49 10.64
N ALA A 118 22.70 -3.59 9.36
CA ALA A 118 21.76 -2.66 8.70
C ALA A 118 20.41 -2.61 9.42
N LYS A 119 19.82 -3.76 9.75
CA LYS A 119 18.56 -3.85 10.50
C LYS A 119 18.68 -3.20 11.89
N ARG A 120 19.76 -3.49 12.62
CA ARG A 120 20.01 -2.90 13.93
C ARG A 120 20.10 -1.37 13.87
N LEU A 121 20.84 -0.82 12.91
CA LEU A 121 20.99 0.63 12.72
C LEU A 121 19.67 1.28 12.27
N ALA A 122 18.87 0.57 11.48
CA ALA A 122 17.57 1.04 11.00
C ALA A 122 16.42 0.85 12.00
N GLY A 123 16.65 0.23 13.17
CA GLY A 123 15.61 -0.06 14.15
C GLY A 123 14.59 -1.13 13.68
N ILE A 124 15.03 -2.02 12.77
CA ILE A 124 14.21 -3.10 12.19
C ILE A 124 14.36 -4.36 13.04
N ALA A 125 13.25 -5.08 13.23
CA ALA A 125 13.19 -6.36 13.92
C ALA A 125 14.12 -7.38 13.25
N PRO A 126 14.96 -8.12 14.00
CA PRO A 126 15.91 -9.08 13.46
C PRO A 126 15.25 -10.23 12.67
N GLU A 127 14.01 -10.56 13.00
CA GLU A 127 13.20 -11.60 12.34
C GLU A 127 12.74 -11.20 10.94
N ARG A 128 12.71 -9.90 10.65
CA ARG A 128 12.27 -9.39 9.33
C ARG A 128 13.37 -9.52 8.28
N THR A 129 12.96 -9.78 7.06
CA THR A 129 13.85 -9.75 5.89
C THR A 129 13.83 -8.36 5.26
N ILE A 130 14.99 -7.91 4.79
CA ILE A 130 15.08 -6.68 3.98
C ILE A 130 14.44 -6.98 2.62
N PRO A 131 13.45 -6.20 2.15
CA PRO A 131 12.86 -6.39 0.83
C PRO A 131 13.92 -6.29 -0.29
N VAL A 132 13.78 -7.14 -1.30
CA VAL A 132 14.66 -7.16 -2.46
C VAL A 132 14.28 -6.04 -3.42
N LEU A 133 15.25 -5.23 -3.83
CA LEU A 133 15.06 -4.18 -4.82
C LEU A 133 14.87 -4.77 -6.22
N ALA A 134 13.91 -4.28 -6.97
CA ALA A 134 13.76 -4.61 -8.37
C ALA A 134 14.96 -4.07 -9.18
N THR A 135 15.53 -4.90 -10.04
CA THR A 135 16.64 -4.52 -10.93
C THR A 135 16.21 -3.64 -12.09
N GLU A 136 14.92 -3.65 -12.40
CA GLU A 136 14.25 -2.75 -13.34
C GLU A 136 13.00 -2.19 -12.66
N THR A 137 12.91 -0.85 -12.60
CA THR A 137 11.76 -0.18 -12.00
C THR A 137 10.54 -0.26 -12.92
N TYR A 138 9.34 -0.17 -12.33
CA TYR A 138 8.09 -0.15 -13.11
C TYR A 138 8.10 0.96 -14.17
N SER A 139 8.48 2.18 -13.80
CA SER A 139 8.52 3.32 -14.72
C SER A 139 9.50 3.12 -15.89
N ARG A 140 10.64 2.45 -15.65
CA ARG A 140 11.60 2.14 -16.72
C ARG A 140 11.01 1.13 -17.68
N TRP A 141 10.41 0.06 -17.15
CA TRP A 141 9.77 -0.97 -17.96
C TRP A 141 8.63 -0.37 -18.82
N LEU A 142 7.76 0.48 -18.23
CA LEU A 142 6.61 1.03 -18.94
C LEU A 142 7.03 1.91 -20.12
N ARG A 143 8.07 2.73 -19.96
CA ARG A 143 8.64 3.50 -21.09
C ARG A 143 9.15 2.61 -22.21
N GLY A 144 9.84 1.50 -21.87
CA GLY A 144 10.27 0.52 -22.86
C GLY A 144 9.10 -0.21 -23.55
N HIS A 145 8.05 -0.52 -22.79
CA HIS A 145 6.82 -1.16 -23.29
C HIS A 145 6.08 -0.29 -24.32
N GLN A 146 6.12 1.03 -24.16
CA GLN A 146 5.47 1.99 -25.04
C GLN A 146 6.33 2.42 -26.26
N GLY A 147 7.47 1.80 -26.46
CA GLY A 147 8.39 2.11 -27.56
C GLY A 147 9.26 3.35 -27.31
N GLU A 148 9.27 3.91 -26.12
CA GLU A 148 10.20 4.96 -25.70
C GLU A 148 11.51 4.36 -25.15
N GLY A 149 12.11 3.40 -25.87
CA GLY A 149 13.43 2.86 -25.55
C GLY A 149 14.51 3.94 -25.77
N PRO A 150 15.74 3.81 -25.15
CA PRO A 150 16.87 4.67 -25.44
C PRO A 150 17.40 4.33 -26.85
N GLY A 151 16.66 4.73 -27.89
CA GLY A 151 17.02 4.65 -29.28
C GLY A 151 17.47 6.03 -29.72
N GLU A 152 18.74 6.17 -29.97
CA GLU A 152 19.35 7.23 -30.75
C GLU A 152 18.51 7.52 -32.04
N GLY A 153 18.09 8.74 -32.14
CA GLY A 153 17.35 9.25 -33.28
C GLY A 153 17.06 10.72 -33.08
N GLU A 154 18.07 11.58 -33.24
CA GLU A 154 17.88 12.97 -33.64
C GLU A 154 17.16 12.95 -34.99
N GLY A 155 15.85 13.01 -34.94
CA GLY A 155 14.96 13.18 -36.07
C GLY A 155 13.91 14.22 -35.70
N GLU A 156 13.97 15.39 -36.33
CA GLU A 156 12.95 16.41 -36.28
C GLU A 156 11.57 15.79 -36.56
N GLY A 157 10.63 15.95 -35.62
CA GLY A 157 9.24 15.52 -35.75
C GLY A 157 8.72 14.55 -34.71
N LYS A 158 9.08 14.67 -33.42
CA LYS A 158 8.26 14.09 -32.34
C LYS A 158 6.92 14.82 -32.33
N VAL A 159 6.00 14.31 -33.15
CA VAL A 159 4.58 14.52 -32.92
C VAL A 159 4.31 13.90 -31.55
N THR A 160 4.27 14.74 -30.52
CA THR A 160 3.66 14.41 -29.24
C THR A 160 2.21 14.08 -29.60
N ARG A 161 1.90 12.79 -29.77
CA ARG A 161 0.53 12.36 -29.98
C ARG A 161 -0.20 12.82 -28.72
N VAL A 162 -0.91 13.94 -28.88
CA VAL A 162 -1.87 14.40 -27.85
C VAL A 162 -2.94 13.31 -27.84
N LEU A 163 -2.73 12.29 -27.00
CA LEU A 163 -3.73 11.25 -26.81
C LEU A 163 -4.93 11.94 -26.17
N SER A 164 -6.08 11.81 -26.81
CA SER A 164 -7.33 12.30 -26.24
C SER A 164 -7.48 11.78 -24.82
N PRO A 165 -7.94 12.61 -23.90
CA PRO A 165 -8.12 12.23 -22.49
C PRO A 165 -8.88 10.92 -22.28
N ASP A 166 -9.86 10.62 -23.11
CA ASP A 166 -10.66 9.40 -23.10
C ASP A 166 -9.91 8.14 -23.55
N ARG A 167 -8.70 8.28 -24.09
CA ARG A 167 -7.84 7.16 -24.55
C ARG A 167 -6.71 6.80 -23.62
N VAL A 168 -6.63 7.43 -22.45
CA VAL A 168 -5.53 7.23 -21.53
C VAL A 168 -6.03 6.87 -20.13
N VAL A 169 -5.20 6.18 -19.37
CA VAL A 169 -5.40 5.88 -17.97
C VAL A 169 -4.17 6.22 -17.16
N HIS A 170 -4.36 6.81 -15.99
CA HIS A 170 -3.28 7.08 -15.05
C HIS A 170 -3.18 5.96 -14.01
N LEU A 171 -2.10 5.19 -14.07
CA LEU A 171 -1.77 4.22 -13.03
C LEU A 171 -0.82 4.85 -12.02
N TRP A 172 -1.25 4.87 -10.75
CA TRP A 172 -0.42 5.33 -9.66
C TRP A 172 0.70 4.33 -9.37
N ALA A 173 1.91 4.70 -9.70
CA ALA A 173 3.09 3.92 -9.35
C ALA A 173 3.48 4.21 -7.89
N ASP A 174 2.92 3.45 -6.96
CA ASP A 174 3.33 3.53 -5.56
C ASP A 174 4.78 3.03 -5.38
N THR A 175 5.36 3.37 -4.22
CA THR A 175 6.76 3.06 -3.92
C THR A 175 7.09 1.57 -4.00
N PHE A 176 6.15 0.69 -3.63
CA PHE A 176 6.36 -0.75 -3.65
C PHE A 176 6.27 -1.31 -5.06
N THR A 177 5.28 -0.89 -5.83
CA THR A 177 5.15 -1.21 -7.25
C THR A 177 6.33 -0.68 -8.06
N GLU A 178 6.80 0.54 -7.77
CA GLU A 178 7.92 1.14 -8.51
C GLU A 178 9.24 0.39 -8.28
N TYR A 179 9.58 0.07 -7.02
CA TYR A 179 10.93 -0.35 -6.65
C TYR A 179 11.08 -1.78 -6.15
N LEU A 180 10.00 -2.44 -5.73
CA LEU A 180 10.06 -3.76 -5.09
C LEU A 180 9.29 -4.84 -5.86
N THR A 181 8.09 -4.51 -6.36
CA THR A 181 7.19 -5.47 -7.01
C THR A 181 6.65 -4.94 -8.35
N PRO A 182 7.52 -4.58 -9.33
CA PRO A 182 7.08 -3.99 -10.60
C PRO A 182 6.18 -4.93 -11.41
N GLN A 183 6.22 -6.24 -11.18
CA GLN A 183 5.34 -7.21 -11.82
C GLN A 183 3.86 -6.93 -11.55
N VAL A 184 3.51 -6.39 -10.38
CA VAL A 184 2.12 -5.99 -10.06
C VAL A 184 1.66 -4.86 -10.99
N GLY A 185 2.50 -3.85 -11.18
CA GLY A 185 2.22 -2.75 -12.11
C GLY A 185 2.14 -3.21 -13.57
N ARG A 186 3.05 -4.13 -13.99
CA ARG A 186 3.03 -4.71 -15.34
C ARG A 186 1.73 -5.49 -15.61
N ALA A 187 1.31 -6.30 -14.64
CA ALA A 187 0.05 -7.02 -14.71
C ALA A 187 -1.15 -6.07 -14.82
N ALA A 188 -1.16 -5.01 -14.00
CA ALA A 188 -2.22 -4.02 -14.03
C ALA A 188 -2.28 -3.27 -15.37
N VAL A 189 -1.14 -2.92 -15.97
CA VAL A 189 -1.09 -2.33 -17.32
C VAL A 189 -1.78 -3.23 -18.32
N ARG A 190 -1.41 -4.50 -18.38
CA ARG A 190 -2.02 -5.49 -19.29
C ARG A 190 -3.54 -5.57 -19.10
N VAL A 191 -4.01 -5.67 -17.85
CA VAL A 191 -5.44 -5.76 -17.53
C VAL A 191 -6.17 -4.49 -17.98
N LEU A 192 -5.62 -3.30 -17.68
CA LEU A 192 -6.23 -2.03 -18.03
C LEU A 192 -6.30 -1.82 -19.55
N GLU A 193 -5.22 -2.12 -20.26
CA GLU A 193 -5.16 -1.99 -21.71
C GLU A 193 -6.08 -2.96 -22.42
N GLU A 194 -6.14 -4.23 -21.99
CA GLU A 194 -7.06 -5.23 -22.53
C GLU A 194 -8.53 -4.90 -22.24
N ALA A 195 -8.83 -4.48 -21.02
CA ALA A 195 -10.21 -4.21 -20.62
C ALA A 195 -10.78 -2.93 -21.26
N THR A 196 -9.97 -1.92 -21.48
CA THR A 196 -10.46 -0.58 -21.87
C THR A 196 -10.01 -0.13 -23.26
N GLY A 197 -9.04 -0.78 -23.85
CA GLY A 197 -8.36 -0.30 -25.08
C GLY A 197 -7.60 1.01 -24.89
N ARG A 198 -7.38 1.46 -23.65
CA ARG A 198 -6.71 2.71 -23.32
C ARG A 198 -5.24 2.48 -23.03
N THR A 199 -4.41 3.45 -23.36
CA THR A 199 -2.97 3.41 -23.06
C THR A 199 -2.71 3.86 -21.61
N VAL A 200 -1.98 3.07 -20.86
CA VAL A 200 -1.54 3.44 -19.50
C VAL A 200 -0.38 4.41 -19.59
N LEU A 201 -0.56 5.64 -19.12
CA LEU A 201 0.49 6.64 -19.13
C LEU A 201 1.60 6.36 -18.11
N PRO A 202 2.86 6.66 -18.46
CA PRO A 202 3.95 6.60 -17.50
C PRO A 202 3.71 7.57 -16.33
N PRO A 203 4.14 7.18 -15.11
CA PRO A 203 4.00 8.07 -13.96
C PRO A 203 4.82 9.35 -14.17
N PRO A 204 4.42 10.46 -13.54
CA PRO A 204 5.15 11.72 -13.63
C PRO A 204 6.64 11.55 -13.31
N PRO A 205 7.54 12.25 -14.03
CA PRO A 205 8.97 12.21 -13.74
C PRO A 205 9.29 12.54 -12.28
N ALA A 206 10.33 11.91 -11.75
CA ALA A 206 10.81 12.09 -10.38
C ALA A 206 9.90 11.53 -9.26
N GLY A 207 8.97 10.62 -9.61
CA GLY A 207 8.16 9.86 -8.67
C GLY A 207 7.10 10.69 -7.94
N VAL A 208 6.06 10.03 -7.55
CA VAL A 208 4.99 10.55 -6.70
C VAL A 208 4.90 9.69 -5.44
N CYS A 209 4.32 10.23 -4.37
CA CYS A 209 4.15 9.51 -3.11
C CYS A 209 2.90 10.00 -2.40
N CYS A 210 2.10 9.07 -1.89
CA CYS A 210 0.91 9.40 -1.10
C CYS A 210 1.24 10.04 0.27
N GLY A 211 2.47 9.89 0.76
CA GLY A 211 2.89 10.46 2.04
C GLY A 211 2.65 9.56 3.26
N LEU A 212 2.01 8.41 3.11
CA LEU A 212 1.59 7.56 4.22
C LEU A 212 2.71 7.19 5.19
N THR A 213 3.89 6.84 4.70
CA THR A 213 5.02 6.45 5.57
C THR A 213 5.50 7.59 6.48
N TYR A 214 5.35 8.83 6.03
CA TYR A 214 5.60 10.01 6.87
C TYR A 214 4.47 10.24 7.87
N VAL A 215 3.22 10.05 7.46
CA VAL A 215 2.04 10.17 8.34
C VAL A 215 2.12 9.15 9.47
N SER A 216 2.33 7.86 9.15
CA SER A 216 2.37 6.78 10.13
C SER A 216 3.47 6.93 11.19
N THR A 217 4.53 7.68 10.87
CA THR A 217 5.62 8.00 11.80
C THR A 217 5.54 9.42 12.39
N GLY A 218 4.41 10.12 12.21
CA GLY A 218 4.21 11.48 12.73
C GLY A 218 5.13 12.55 12.14
N GLN A 219 5.61 12.37 10.90
CA GLN A 219 6.43 13.35 10.19
C GLN A 219 5.54 14.25 9.31
N LEU A 220 4.50 14.86 9.89
CA LEU A 220 3.41 15.52 9.16
C LEU A 220 3.88 16.67 8.25
N ASP A 221 4.87 17.47 8.66
CA ASP A 221 5.41 18.53 7.79
C ASP A 221 6.12 17.95 6.55
N ALA A 222 6.77 16.79 6.70
CA ALA A 222 7.37 16.10 5.56
C ALA A 222 6.29 15.48 4.66
N ALA A 223 5.23 14.92 5.25
CA ALA A 223 4.06 14.42 4.54
C ALA A 223 3.43 15.53 3.69
N ARG A 224 3.11 16.69 4.28
CA ARG A 224 2.55 17.86 3.57
C ARG A 224 3.43 18.30 2.39
N ARG A 225 4.77 18.36 2.58
CA ARG A 225 5.68 18.71 1.49
C ARG A 225 5.69 17.69 0.34
N VAL A 226 5.64 16.40 0.67
CA VAL A 226 5.59 15.32 -0.32
C VAL A 226 4.26 15.36 -1.08
N MET A 227 3.14 15.52 -0.37
CA MET A 227 1.80 15.61 -0.92
C MET A 227 1.65 16.82 -1.87
N ARG A 228 2.15 18.01 -1.49
CA ARG A 228 2.16 19.19 -2.38
C ARG A 228 2.93 18.93 -3.67
N ARG A 229 4.12 18.31 -3.59
CA ARG A 229 4.89 17.92 -4.78
C ARG A 229 4.14 16.93 -5.67
N THR A 230 3.37 16.04 -5.07
CA THR A 230 2.50 15.12 -5.81
C THR A 230 1.40 15.88 -6.53
N LEU A 231 0.71 16.80 -5.84
CA LEU A 231 -0.30 17.66 -6.48
C LEU A 231 0.28 18.48 -7.63
N ASP A 232 1.45 19.08 -7.45
CA ASP A 232 2.13 19.86 -8.52
C ASP A 232 2.37 19.04 -9.81
N ARG A 233 2.54 17.72 -9.66
CA ARG A 233 2.76 16.80 -10.80
C ARG A 233 1.49 16.29 -11.43
N PHE A 234 0.42 16.14 -10.65
CA PHE A 234 -0.88 15.72 -11.14
C PHE A 234 -1.78 16.86 -11.62
N ALA A 235 -1.48 18.11 -11.26
CA ALA A 235 -2.25 19.28 -11.69
C ALA A 235 -2.30 19.45 -13.22
N PRO A 236 -1.23 19.14 -13.99
CA PRO A 236 -1.28 19.19 -15.46
C PRO A 236 -2.13 18.10 -16.11
N LEU A 237 -2.67 17.16 -15.32
CA LEU A 237 -3.41 15.99 -15.79
C LEU A 237 -4.88 16.06 -15.31
N PRO A 238 -5.67 17.05 -15.78
CA PRO A 238 -7.00 17.29 -15.21
C PRO A 238 -8.01 16.18 -15.57
N GLY A 239 -8.92 15.92 -14.64
CA GLY A 239 -10.18 15.23 -14.92
C GLY A 239 -10.18 13.70 -14.99
N HIS A 240 -9.02 13.04 -15.22
CA HIS A 240 -8.99 11.59 -15.41
C HIS A 240 -8.92 10.82 -14.09
N PRO A 241 -9.60 9.65 -13.99
CA PRO A 241 -9.43 8.77 -12.84
C PRO A 241 -7.97 8.30 -12.74
N VAL A 242 -7.54 8.11 -11.48
CA VAL A 242 -6.22 7.59 -11.14
C VAL A 242 -6.40 6.22 -10.50
N VAL A 243 -5.93 5.18 -11.18
CA VAL A 243 -5.97 3.81 -10.66
C VAL A 243 -4.84 3.61 -9.66
N VAL A 244 -5.17 3.17 -8.46
CA VAL A 244 -4.22 2.95 -7.37
C VAL A 244 -4.28 1.48 -6.94
N LEU A 245 -3.17 0.76 -7.08
CA LEU A 245 -3.09 -0.67 -6.80
C LEU A 245 -2.89 -0.97 -5.31
N GLU A 246 -2.12 -0.14 -4.60
CA GLU A 246 -1.87 -0.32 -3.18
C GLU A 246 -3.01 0.33 -2.36
N PRO A 247 -3.85 -0.46 -1.64
CA PRO A 247 -5.01 0.06 -0.93
C PRO A 247 -4.67 1.10 0.12
N SER A 248 -3.50 1.00 0.74
CA SER A 248 -3.03 1.96 1.72
C SER A 248 -2.73 3.33 1.10
N CYS A 249 -2.19 3.36 -0.12
CA CYS A 249 -2.00 4.60 -0.89
C CYS A 249 -3.34 5.18 -1.33
N ALA A 250 -4.28 4.34 -1.82
CA ALA A 250 -5.60 4.79 -2.23
C ALA A 250 -6.37 5.45 -1.07
N ALA A 251 -6.35 4.81 0.11
CA ALA A 251 -6.98 5.36 1.31
C ALA A 251 -6.34 6.71 1.71
N THR A 252 -5.01 6.78 1.74
CA THR A 252 -4.28 8.01 2.09
C THR A 252 -4.60 9.15 1.13
N LEU A 253 -4.67 8.89 -0.18
CA LEU A 253 -5.02 9.89 -1.18
C LEU A 253 -6.47 10.36 -1.04
N ARG A 254 -7.40 9.47 -0.63
CA ARG A 254 -8.81 9.83 -0.43
C ARG A 254 -9.09 10.56 0.88
N THR A 255 -8.30 10.32 1.93
CA THR A 255 -8.59 10.85 3.27
C THR A 255 -7.48 11.76 3.80
N ASP A 256 -6.29 11.23 4.03
CA ASP A 256 -5.20 11.99 4.68
C ASP A 256 -4.71 13.18 3.82
N LEU A 257 -4.74 13.05 2.49
CA LEU A 257 -4.31 14.14 1.59
C LEU A 257 -5.18 15.38 1.73
N PRO A 258 -6.52 15.34 1.59
CA PRO A 258 -7.34 16.53 1.80
C PRO A 258 -7.37 16.99 3.27
N GLU A 259 -7.28 16.09 4.24
CA GLU A 259 -7.23 16.43 5.67
C GLU A 259 -5.93 17.20 6.03
N LEU A 260 -4.78 16.84 5.41
CA LEU A 260 -3.49 17.49 5.67
C LEU A 260 -3.25 18.75 4.83
N LEU A 261 -3.99 18.92 3.73
CA LEU A 261 -3.91 20.06 2.83
C LEU A 261 -5.31 20.66 2.57
N PRO A 262 -6.06 21.06 3.61
CA PRO A 262 -7.44 21.52 3.46
C PRO A 262 -7.56 22.80 2.63
N ASP A 263 -6.52 23.63 2.61
CA ASP A 263 -6.48 24.88 1.87
C ASP A 263 -6.07 24.73 0.38
N ASP A 264 -5.72 23.52 -0.06
CA ASP A 264 -5.35 23.25 -1.45
C ASP A 264 -6.48 22.48 -2.17
N PRO A 265 -7.28 23.13 -3.03
CA PRO A 265 -8.44 22.51 -3.68
C PRO A 265 -8.05 21.30 -4.55
N ARG A 266 -6.81 21.26 -5.05
CA ARG A 266 -6.30 20.11 -5.83
C ARG A 266 -6.26 18.83 -5.01
N ALA A 267 -6.17 18.92 -3.68
CA ALA A 267 -6.17 17.75 -2.79
C ALA A 267 -7.53 17.03 -2.84
N ALA A 268 -8.62 17.77 -2.73
CA ALA A 268 -9.97 17.23 -2.84
C ALA A 268 -10.26 16.72 -4.27
N GLU A 269 -9.81 17.44 -5.29
CA GLU A 269 -9.94 17.03 -6.69
C GLU A 269 -9.23 15.70 -6.96
N LEU A 270 -7.96 15.54 -6.53
CA LEU A 270 -7.23 14.29 -6.71
C LEU A 270 -7.90 13.16 -5.92
N ALA A 271 -8.32 13.41 -4.68
CA ALA A 271 -9.00 12.42 -3.85
C ALA A 271 -10.27 11.85 -4.53
N ALA A 272 -11.07 12.71 -5.17
CA ALA A 272 -12.28 12.32 -5.90
C ALA A 272 -12.00 11.46 -7.15
N ARG A 273 -10.80 11.56 -7.71
CA ARG A 273 -10.37 10.82 -8.92
C ARG A 273 -9.79 9.44 -8.63
N VAL A 274 -9.39 9.16 -7.39
CA VAL A 274 -8.78 7.87 -7.00
C VAL A 274 -9.77 6.73 -7.14
N ARG A 275 -9.36 5.66 -7.82
CA ARG A 275 -10.09 4.39 -7.96
C ARG A 275 -9.16 3.21 -7.64
N THR A 276 -9.69 2.17 -7.02
CA THR A 276 -9.02 0.87 -7.04
C THR A 276 -9.11 0.26 -8.45
N LEU A 277 -8.34 -0.78 -8.71
CA LEU A 277 -8.41 -1.47 -10.01
C LEU A 277 -9.83 -1.96 -10.30
N ALA A 278 -10.49 -2.60 -9.32
CA ALA A 278 -11.84 -3.13 -9.50
C ALA A 278 -12.88 -2.03 -9.71
N GLN A 279 -12.82 -0.94 -8.92
CA GLN A 279 -13.69 0.22 -9.10
C GLN A 279 -13.53 0.86 -10.48
N TYR A 280 -12.29 0.95 -10.95
CA TYR A 280 -12.03 1.49 -12.29
C TYR A 280 -12.59 0.61 -13.40
N LEU A 281 -12.37 -0.70 -13.34
CA LEU A 281 -12.87 -1.64 -14.33
C LEU A 281 -14.42 -1.66 -14.36
N GLU A 282 -15.06 -1.57 -13.20
CA GLU A 282 -16.52 -1.51 -13.11
C GLU A 282 -17.10 -0.24 -13.73
N GLU A 283 -16.45 0.92 -13.50
CA GLU A 283 -16.92 2.23 -13.96
C GLU A 283 -16.57 2.50 -15.42
N TYR A 284 -15.40 2.07 -15.91
CA TYR A 284 -14.86 2.44 -17.22
C TYR A 284 -14.73 1.29 -18.23
N ALA A 285 -15.02 0.07 -17.81
CA ALA A 285 -15.07 -1.12 -18.66
C ALA A 285 -16.25 -2.05 -18.26
N PRO A 286 -17.50 -1.54 -18.16
CA PRO A 286 -18.63 -2.33 -17.68
C PRO A 286 -18.91 -3.53 -18.58
N ASP A 287 -18.71 -3.41 -19.87
CA ASP A 287 -18.96 -4.45 -20.88
C ASP A 287 -17.79 -5.44 -21.06
N TRP A 288 -16.66 -5.17 -20.40
CA TRP A 288 -15.53 -6.08 -20.47
C TRP A 288 -15.84 -7.40 -19.77
N THR A 289 -15.61 -8.50 -20.47
CA THR A 289 -15.75 -9.84 -19.91
C THR A 289 -14.39 -10.32 -19.42
N PRO A 290 -14.15 -10.41 -18.10
CA PRO A 290 -12.88 -10.91 -17.58
C PRO A 290 -12.72 -12.42 -17.88
N PRO A 291 -11.46 -12.92 -17.90
CA PRO A 291 -11.22 -14.34 -18.07
C PRO A 291 -11.83 -15.14 -16.92
N ARG A 292 -12.39 -16.32 -17.24
CA ARG A 292 -12.88 -17.27 -16.22
C ARG A 292 -11.68 -18.07 -15.69
N LEU A 293 -11.49 -18.05 -14.37
CA LEU A 293 -10.37 -18.72 -13.69
C LEU A 293 -10.84 -19.95 -12.91
N ASP A 294 -12.06 -19.91 -12.39
CA ASP A 294 -12.78 -21.00 -11.70
C ASP A 294 -11.91 -21.74 -10.66
N ARG A 295 -11.28 -20.98 -9.76
CA ARG A 295 -10.42 -21.52 -8.72
C ARG A 295 -10.73 -20.92 -7.34
N PRO A 296 -10.47 -21.68 -6.24
CA PRO A 296 -10.63 -21.16 -4.89
C PRO A 296 -9.55 -20.13 -4.55
N VAL A 297 -9.89 -19.17 -3.72
CA VAL A 297 -8.98 -18.16 -3.18
C VAL A 297 -9.05 -18.13 -1.66
N VAL A 298 -7.92 -17.81 -1.03
CA VAL A 298 -7.78 -17.49 0.40
C VAL A 298 -6.80 -16.35 0.55
N GLY A 299 -6.93 -15.53 1.55
CA GLY A 299 -5.99 -14.42 1.77
C GLY A 299 -6.58 -13.29 2.59
N GLN A 300 -6.21 -12.07 2.27
CA GLN A 300 -6.50 -10.91 3.12
C GLN A 300 -7.13 -9.76 2.34
N THR A 301 -8.32 -9.32 2.77
CA THR A 301 -8.82 -7.98 2.45
C THR A 301 -7.98 -6.96 3.22
N HIS A 302 -7.35 -6.03 2.51
CA HIS A 302 -6.47 -5.04 3.15
C HIS A 302 -7.26 -4.16 4.15
N CYS A 303 -6.67 -3.85 5.31
CA CYS A 303 -7.35 -3.08 6.36
C CYS A 303 -7.86 -1.71 5.87
N HIS A 304 -7.09 -0.97 5.08
CA HIS A 304 -7.55 0.30 4.50
C HIS A 304 -8.60 0.10 3.39
N GLN A 305 -8.60 -1.04 2.71
CA GLN A 305 -9.68 -1.41 1.81
C GLN A 305 -10.99 -1.54 2.60
N HIS A 306 -10.98 -2.32 3.68
CA HIS A 306 -12.13 -2.49 4.55
C HIS A 306 -12.60 -1.16 5.19
N ALA A 307 -11.66 -0.39 5.77
CA ALA A 307 -11.99 0.76 6.59
C ALA A 307 -12.35 2.03 5.80
N VAL A 308 -11.87 2.20 4.58
CA VAL A 308 -11.93 3.48 3.84
C VAL A 308 -12.51 3.33 2.45
N LEU A 309 -12.08 2.31 1.69
CA LEU A 309 -12.38 2.23 0.26
C LEU A 309 -13.68 1.46 -0.03
N GLY A 310 -14.05 0.52 0.86
CA GLY A 310 -15.02 -0.54 0.58
C GLY A 310 -14.44 -1.61 -0.35
N ASP A 311 -14.92 -2.84 -0.27
CA ASP A 311 -14.41 -3.99 -1.05
C ASP A 311 -15.48 -4.60 -1.97
N ALA A 312 -16.61 -3.93 -2.14
CA ALA A 312 -17.72 -4.45 -2.93
C ALA A 312 -17.38 -4.64 -4.42
N ALA A 313 -16.64 -3.70 -5.01
CA ALA A 313 -16.20 -3.80 -6.41
C ALA A 313 -15.23 -4.98 -6.62
N GLU A 314 -14.29 -5.16 -5.68
CA GLU A 314 -13.35 -6.28 -5.70
C GLU A 314 -14.06 -7.63 -5.55
N ARG A 315 -15.08 -7.73 -4.70
CA ARG A 315 -15.89 -8.96 -4.58
C ARG A 315 -16.61 -9.28 -5.87
N ARG A 316 -17.33 -8.32 -6.46
CA ARG A 316 -18.02 -8.50 -7.75
C ARG A 316 -17.05 -8.90 -8.87
N LEU A 317 -15.84 -8.28 -8.89
CA LEU A 317 -14.84 -8.65 -9.86
C LEU A 317 -14.35 -10.09 -9.67
N ARG A 318 -14.07 -10.51 -8.42
CA ARG A 318 -13.71 -11.91 -8.11
C ARG A 318 -14.82 -12.88 -8.52
N GLU A 319 -16.08 -12.57 -8.25
CA GLU A 319 -17.24 -13.38 -8.67
C GLU A 319 -17.28 -13.52 -10.20
N ARG A 320 -17.09 -12.43 -10.96
CA ARG A 320 -17.02 -12.45 -12.43
C ARG A 320 -15.86 -13.30 -12.96
N LEU A 321 -14.76 -13.35 -12.25
CA LEU A 321 -13.58 -14.18 -12.54
C LEU A 321 -13.81 -15.67 -12.18
N GLY A 322 -14.87 -16.03 -11.48
CA GLY A 322 -15.06 -17.38 -10.95
C GLY A 322 -14.15 -17.71 -9.76
N LEU A 323 -13.62 -16.70 -9.09
CA LEU A 323 -12.82 -16.88 -7.88
C LEU A 323 -13.77 -17.11 -6.69
N THR A 324 -13.65 -18.27 -6.05
CA THR A 324 -14.53 -18.68 -4.94
C THR A 324 -13.77 -18.65 -3.61
N GLY A 325 -14.48 -18.33 -2.53
CA GLY A 325 -13.93 -18.23 -1.18
C GLY A 325 -13.89 -16.81 -0.63
N GLU A 326 -13.74 -16.72 0.69
CA GLU A 326 -13.74 -15.46 1.41
C GLU A 326 -12.31 -15.02 1.76
N LEU A 327 -12.02 -13.74 1.59
CA LEU A 327 -10.78 -13.16 2.12
C LEU A 327 -10.97 -12.76 3.58
N SER A 328 -9.98 -13.02 4.41
CA SER A 328 -9.99 -12.63 5.82
C SER A 328 -10.21 -11.11 5.99
N GLY A 329 -11.16 -10.75 6.83
CA GLY A 329 -11.40 -9.36 7.23
C GLY A 329 -10.59 -8.92 8.46
N GLY A 330 -9.70 -9.79 8.99
CA GLY A 330 -8.83 -9.52 10.13
C GLY A 330 -7.66 -8.60 9.80
N CYS A 331 -6.58 -8.72 10.55
CA CYS A 331 -5.35 -7.97 10.34
C CYS A 331 -4.20 -8.89 9.93
N CYS A 332 -3.42 -8.51 8.93
CA CYS A 332 -2.20 -9.26 8.59
C CYS A 332 -1.06 -9.03 9.60
N GLY A 333 -1.19 -8.06 10.50
CA GLY A 333 -0.21 -7.73 11.53
C GLY A 333 1.01 -6.94 11.07
N LEU A 334 1.29 -6.84 9.76
CA LEU A 334 2.47 -6.10 9.30
C LEU A 334 2.24 -4.58 9.28
N ALA A 335 1.09 -4.14 8.74
CA ALA A 335 0.64 -2.75 8.77
C ALA A 335 1.75 -1.71 8.47
N GLY A 336 2.33 -1.76 7.27
CA GLY A 336 3.37 -0.83 6.84
C GLY A 336 4.66 -0.97 7.66
N ASN A 337 5.05 0.10 8.36
CA ASN A 337 6.25 0.12 9.20
C ASN A 337 6.11 -0.69 10.50
N PHE A 338 4.89 -0.77 11.06
CA PHE A 338 4.63 -1.35 12.39
C PHE A 338 5.31 -2.70 12.60
N GLY A 339 5.01 -3.69 11.78
CA GLY A 339 5.55 -5.03 11.98
C GLY A 339 7.04 -5.17 11.60
N PHE A 340 7.65 -4.15 10.99
CA PHE A 340 9.10 -4.09 10.77
C PHE A 340 9.87 -3.51 11.95
N GLU A 341 9.22 -2.74 12.83
CA GLU A 341 9.88 -2.08 13.94
C GLU A 341 10.31 -3.07 15.02
N LYS A 342 11.46 -2.81 15.62
CA LYS A 342 11.98 -3.62 16.71
C LYS A 342 11.02 -3.57 17.90
N GLY A 343 10.67 -4.74 18.42
CA GLY A 343 9.74 -4.91 19.56
C GLY A 343 8.30 -5.21 19.14
N HIS A 344 7.93 -5.08 17.86
CA HIS A 344 6.58 -5.31 17.38
C HIS A 344 6.35 -6.70 16.75
N TRP A 345 7.40 -7.51 16.61
CA TRP A 345 7.34 -8.81 15.93
C TRP A 345 6.26 -9.73 16.52
N GLU A 346 6.24 -9.91 17.82
CA GLU A 346 5.31 -10.84 18.50
C GLU A 346 3.86 -10.42 18.30
N VAL A 347 3.55 -9.13 18.50
CA VAL A 347 2.20 -8.58 18.28
C VAL A 347 1.82 -8.70 16.80
N SER A 348 2.76 -8.43 15.89
CA SER A 348 2.54 -8.56 14.44
C SER A 348 2.20 -10.00 14.04
N VAL A 349 2.90 -10.99 14.59
CA VAL A 349 2.61 -12.41 14.33
C VAL A 349 1.27 -12.81 14.95
N ALA A 350 1.02 -12.43 16.21
CA ALA A 350 -0.23 -12.74 16.89
C ALA A 350 -1.46 -12.18 16.15
N CYS A 351 -1.38 -10.95 15.61
CA CYS A 351 -2.47 -10.40 14.80
C CYS A 351 -2.72 -11.23 13.51
N ALA A 352 -1.67 -11.74 12.87
CA ALA A 352 -1.83 -12.60 11.69
C ALA A 352 -2.41 -13.97 12.04
N GLU A 353 -2.10 -14.47 13.23
CA GLU A 353 -2.58 -15.76 13.75
C GLU A 353 -4.06 -15.74 14.17
N GLU A 354 -4.68 -14.57 14.33
CA GLU A 354 -6.09 -14.52 14.68
C GLU A 354 -7.03 -15.10 13.60
N GLN A 355 -6.75 -14.82 12.32
CA GLN A 355 -7.63 -15.22 11.21
C GLN A 355 -6.84 -15.61 9.96
N LEU A 356 -5.86 -14.79 9.53
CA LEU A 356 -5.21 -14.94 8.22
C LEU A 356 -4.41 -16.25 8.12
N LEU A 357 -3.50 -16.48 9.03
CA LEU A 357 -2.62 -17.66 8.96
C LEU A 357 -3.37 -18.99 9.20
N PRO A 358 -4.34 -19.09 10.13
CA PRO A 358 -5.20 -20.28 10.21
C PRO A 358 -5.93 -20.57 8.92
N ALA A 359 -6.63 -19.58 8.33
CA ALA A 359 -7.36 -19.75 7.07
C ALA A 359 -6.45 -20.23 5.94
N VAL A 360 -5.22 -19.70 5.85
CA VAL A 360 -4.24 -20.12 4.85
C VAL A 360 -3.73 -21.53 5.08
N ARG A 361 -3.51 -21.93 6.33
CA ARG A 361 -3.07 -23.31 6.68
C ARG A 361 -4.15 -24.36 6.42
N GLU A 362 -5.40 -24.00 6.63
CA GLU A 362 -6.56 -24.88 6.40
C GLU A 362 -6.94 -25.01 4.92
N SER A 363 -6.44 -24.11 4.07
CA SER A 363 -6.74 -24.13 2.63
C SER A 363 -5.91 -25.18 1.88
N GLU A 364 -6.51 -25.75 0.83
CA GLU A 364 -5.83 -26.69 -0.05
C GLU A 364 -4.57 -26.07 -0.72
N PRO A 365 -3.52 -26.85 -1.00
CA PRO A 365 -2.30 -26.33 -1.64
C PRO A 365 -2.52 -25.64 -2.98
N SER A 366 -3.57 -26.02 -3.71
CA SER A 366 -3.98 -25.46 -5.01
C SER A 366 -4.76 -24.14 -4.88
N THR A 367 -5.21 -23.76 -3.67
CA THR A 367 -5.95 -22.51 -3.44
C THR A 367 -5.05 -21.31 -3.67
N GLU A 368 -5.50 -20.34 -4.47
CA GLU A 368 -4.76 -19.11 -4.76
C GLU A 368 -4.64 -18.23 -3.51
N LEU A 369 -3.43 -17.74 -3.20
CA LEU A 369 -3.22 -16.76 -2.12
C LEU A 369 -3.37 -15.35 -2.66
N LEU A 370 -4.45 -14.66 -2.25
CA LEU A 370 -4.81 -13.33 -2.76
C LEU A 370 -4.66 -12.25 -1.69
N ALA A 371 -3.87 -11.22 -1.99
CA ALA A 371 -3.77 -10.03 -1.15
C ALA A 371 -3.27 -8.83 -1.96
N ASP A 372 -4.04 -7.76 -2.04
CA ASP A 372 -3.68 -6.58 -2.83
C ASP A 372 -2.65 -5.69 -2.13
N GLY A 373 -2.64 -5.63 -0.80
CA GLY A 373 -1.67 -4.84 -0.06
C GLY A 373 -0.27 -5.46 -0.02
N PHE A 374 0.76 -4.65 -0.25
CA PHE A 374 2.17 -5.07 -0.15
C PHE A 374 2.50 -5.64 1.23
N SER A 375 1.98 -5.01 2.29
CA SER A 375 2.17 -5.49 3.68
C SER A 375 1.59 -6.89 3.87
N CYS A 376 0.40 -7.16 3.36
CA CYS A 376 -0.26 -8.46 3.48
C CYS A 376 0.52 -9.54 2.73
N ARG A 377 0.95 -9.27 1.49
CA ARG A 377 1.81 -10.19 0.72
C ARG A 377 3.12 -10.48 1.43
N THR A 378 3.80 -9.43 1.92
CA THR A 378 5.06 -9.58 2.67
C THR A 378 4.89 -10.42 3.94
N GLN A 379 3.78 -10.27 4.66
CA GLN A 379 3.49 -11.07 5.84
C GLN A 379 3.25 -12.54 5.48
N LEU A 380 2.45 -12.79 4.44
CA LEU A 380 2.18 -14.14 3.93
C LEU A 380 3.45 -14.81 3.40
N ASP A 381 4.30 -14.09 2.66
CA ASP A 381 5.58 -14.61 2.16
C ASP A 381 6.55 -14.97 3.31
N ARG A 382 6.41 -14.31 4.47
CA ARG A 382 7.27 -14.56 5.64
C ARG A 382 6.74 -15.64 6.57
N LEU A 383 5.44 -15.70 6.80
CA LEU A 383 4.78 -16.53 7.82
C LEU A 383 3.83 -17.58 7.23
N GLY A 384 3.51 -17.46 5.94
CA GLY A 384 2.59 -18.36 5.24
C GLY A 384 3.13 -19.77 5.06
N PRO A 385 2.41 -20.63 4.34
CA PRO A 385 2.76 -22.04 4.19
C PRO A 385 4.11 -22.21 3.50
N PRO A 386 4.84 -23.29 3.82
CA PRO A 386 6.13 -23.59 3.23
C PRO A 386 6.04 -23.82 1.71
N ALA A 387 7.10 -23.43 1.01
CA ALA A 387 7.48 -23.71 -0.35
C ALA A 387 6.38 -23.73 -1.45
N GLY A 388 6.41 -22.69 -2.28
CA GLY A 388 5.75 -22.68 -3.59
C GLY A 388 4.47 -21.84 -3.69
N ARG A 389 3.81 -21.51 -2.59
CA ARG A 389 2.62 -20.64 -2.60
C ARG A 389 3.03 -19.21 -2.27
N ARG A 390 2.94 -18.33 -3.24
CA ARG A 390 3.20 -16.91 -3.09
C ARG A 390 1.90 -16.13 -3.09
N ALA A 391 1.78 -15.16 -2.20
CA ALA A 391 0.65 -14.25 -2.22
C ALA A 391 0.72 -13.31 -3.43
N ARG A 392 -0.39 -13.18 -4.16
CA ARG A 392 -0.49 -12.42 -5.42
C ARG A 392 -1.48 -11.27 -5.29
N HIS A 393 -1.24 -10.23 -6.06
CA HIS A 393 -2.21 -9.16 -6.27
C HIS A 393 -3.28 -9.61 -7.28
N LEU A 394 -4.52 -9.13 -7.15
CA LEU A 394 -5.62 -9.49 -8.07
C LEU A 394 -5.26 -9.20 -9.54
N ALA A 395 -4.54 -8.12 -9.82
CA ALA A 395 -4.06 -7.82 -11.16
C ALA A 395 -3.16 -8.92 -11.76
N GLU A 396 -2.28 -9.56 -10.94
CA GLU A 396 -1.41 -10.65 -11.39
C GLU A 396 -2.22 -11.90 -11.75
N VAL A 397 -3.27 -12.16 -10.96
CA VAL A 397 -4.16 -13.31 -11.18
C VAL A 397 -5.00 -13.14 -12.45
N ILE A 398 -5.52 -11.92 -12.69
CA ILE A 398 -6.27 -11.59 -13.92
C ILE A 398 -5.36 -11.66 -15.15
N ALA A 399 -4.17 -11.07 -15.07
CA ALA A 399 -3.23 -11.03 -16.20
C ALA A 399 -2.79 -12.43 -16.65
N GLU A 400 -2.61 -13.36 -15.72
CA GLU A 400 -2.34 -14.78 -16.02
C GLU A 400 -3.51 -15.42 -16.82
N GLY A 401 -4.76 -15.13 -16.41
CA GLY A 401 -5.92 -15.64 -17.12
C GLY A 401 -6.05 -15.11 -18.55
N LEU A 402 -5.60 -13.87 -18.79
CA LEU A 402 -5.56 -13.30 -20.14
C LEU A 402 -4.53 -14.03 -21.05
N GLU A 403 -3.41 -14.48 -20.49
CA GLU A 403 -2.39 -15.27 -21.22
C GLU A 403 -2.89 -16.66 -21.60
N GLY A 404 -3.63 -17.32 -20.71
CA GLY A 404 -4.19 -18.65 -20.95
C GLY A 404 -5.34 -18.68 -21.98
N GLY A 405 -6.04 -17.55 -22.16
CA GLY A 405 -7.17 -17.44 -23.09
C GLY A 405 -6.79 -17.16 -24.54
N ASP A 406 -5.55 -16.72 -24.82
CA ASP A 406 -5.11 -16.41 -26.20
C ASP A 406 -4.96 -17.67 -27.10
N GLY A 407 -5.00 -18.88 -26.51
CA GLY A 407 -4.99 -20.15 -27.26
C GLY A 407 -6.34 -20.53 -27.90
N GLU A 408 -7.45 -19.89 -27.51
CA GLU A 408 -8.81 -20.25 -27.96
C GLU A 408 -9.58 -19.12 -28.67
N ARG A 409 -8.97 -17.97 -28.91
CA ARG A 409 -9.68 -16.87 -29.62
C ARG A 409 -9.80 -17.19 -31.11
N PRO A 410 -11.05 -17.30 -31.67
CA PRO A 410 -11.22 -17.32 -33.12
C PRO A 410 -10.73 -16.00 -33.70
N ALA A 411 -9.98 -16.07 -34.80
CA ALA A 411 -9.46 -14.91 -35.53
C ALA A 411 -10.58 -13.88 -35.75
N ARG A 412 -10.38 -12.68 -35.23
CA ARG A 412 -11.30 -11.55 -35.49
C ARG A 412 -11.34 -11.32 -37.02
N ARG A 413 -12.50 -11.53 -37.62
CA ARG A 413 -12.79 -11.19 -39.03
C ARG A 413 -12.94 -9.68 -39.19
#